data_8b002ebf914da4ff6dc0bf8c561e3b0a
#
_entry.id   8b002ebf914da4ff6dc0bf8c561e3b0a
#
_cell.length_a   1.000
_cell.length_b   1.000
_cell.length_c   1.000
_cell.angle_alpha   90.00
_cell.angle_beta   90.00
_cell.angle_gamma   90.00
#
_symmetry.space_group_name_H-M   'P 1'
#
loop_
_entity.id
_entity.type
_entity.pdbx_description
1 polymer ?
#
loop_
_entity_poly.entity_id
_entity_poly.type
_entity_poly.pdbx_seq_one_letter_code
_entity_poly.pdbx_strand_id
1 'polypeptide(L)'
;NTALFSEIFKSTNSVSSAIEFGANIGPNLQAIRRLKPEISLSAIEINKKAVNELRKIEDIEIFKTSILDFVSEKTVDFVLIKGVLIHINPNELQNVYDTLYQTSNKYICISEYYNPTPVEVKYRGHDGKLFKRDFAGEIMDKFPDLKLINYGFCYHRDYNFPHDDSNWFLMEKIKY
;
A
#
# COMPACT_ATOMS: atom_id res chain seq x y z
N ASN A 1 6.70 11.22 4.66
CA ASN A 1 6.09 9.89 4.92
C ASN A 1 5.94 9.59 6.43
N THR A 2 6.89 9.96 7.31
CA THR A 2 6.83 9.62 8.76
C THR A 2 5.57 10.17 9.43
N ALA A 3 5.16 11.41 9.15
CA ALA A 3 3.93 11.99 9.69
C ALA A 3 2.68 11.20 9.25
N LEU A 4 2.60 10.83 7.97
CA LEU A 4 1.53 10.00 7.44
C LEU A 4 1.42 8.66 8.18
N PHE A 5 2.53 7.92 8.31
CA PHE A 5 2.51 6.63 9.00
C PHE A 5 2.31 6.76 10.51
N SER A 6 2.75 7.87 11.13
CA SER A 6 2.40 8.16 12.52
C SER A 6 0.88 8.25 12.70
N GLU A 7 0.19 8.92 11.77
CA GLU A 7 -1.27 9.02 11.82
C GLU A 7 -1.96 7.66 11.58
N ILE A 8 -1.50 6.92 10.59
CA ILE A 8 -2.05 5.58 10.27
C ILE A 8 -1.88 4.63 11.48
N PHE A 9 -0.68 4.58 12.07
CA PHE A 9 -0.38 3.65 13.16
C PHE A 9 -1.05 3.97 14.50
N LYS A 10 -1.57 5.19 14.71
CA LYS A 10 -2.41 5.51 15.88
C LYS A 10 -3.66 4.63 15.99
N SER A 11 -4.16 4.15 14.85
CA SER A 11 -5.34 3.30 14.77
C SER A 11 -5.01 1.81 14.68
N THR A 12 -3.76 1.42 14.92
CA THR A 12 -3.34 0.01 14.89
C THR A 12 -2.86 -0.49 16.24
N ASN A 13 -3.00 -1.78 16.50
CA ASN A 13 -2.48 -2.47 17.67
C ASN A 13 -1.45 -3.52 17.26
N SER A 14 -0.33 -3.60 18.00
CA SER A 14 0.63 -4.71 17.92
C SER A 14 1.06 -5.10 16.49
N VAL A 15 1.54 -4.13 15.72
CA VAL A 15 2.11 -4.38 14.39
C VAL A 15 3.60 -4.69 14.54
N SER A 16 3.99 -5.92 14.23
CA SER A 16 5.36 -6.45 14.31
C SER A 16 5.98 -6.76 12.94
N SER A 17 5.17 -6.83 11.90
CA SER A 17 5.63 -7.11 10.53
C SER A 17 4.85 -6.29 9.52
N ALA A 18 5.52 -5.82 8.47
CA ALA A 18 4.91 -5.08 7.38
C ALA A 18 5.52 -5.43 6.03
N ILE A 19 4.71 -5.39 4.99
CA ILE A 19 5.13 -5.53 3.60
C ILE A 19 4.57 -4.38 2.75
N GLU A 20 5.37 -3.86 1.83
CA GLU A 20 4.93 -2.87 0.86
C GLU A 20 4.93 -3.46 -0.55
N PHE A 21 3.79 -3.35 -1.21
CA PHE A 21 3.58 -3.72 -2.61
C PHE A 21 3.94 -2.55 -3.51
N GLY A 22 5.00 -2.72 -4.33
CA GLY A 22 5.54 -1.64 -5.16
C GLY A 22 6.37 -0.62 -4.36
N ALA A 23 7.31 -1.11 -3.57
CA ALA A 23 8.05 -0.30 -2.60
C ALA A 23 8.97 0.77 -3.21
N ASN A 24 9.22 0.74 -4.53
CA ASN A 24 10.17 1.61 -5.20
C ASN A 24 11.54 1.59 -4.48
N ILE A 25 12.13 2.74 -4.16
CA ILE A 25 13.39 2.86 -3.41
C ILE A 25 13.22 2.80 -1.87
N GLY A 26 12.02 2.46 -1.37
CA GLY A 26 11.72 2.19 0.04
C GLY A 26 11.50 3.38 0.98
N PRO A 27 11.06 4.56 0.52
CA PRO A 27 10.89 5.73 1.42
C PRO A 27 9.79 5.54 2.47
N ASN A 28 8.78 4.72 2.17
CA ASN A 28 7.72 4.40 3.10
C ASN A 28 8.21 3.42 4.16
N LEU A 29 8.91 2.36 3.75
CA LEU A 29 9.49 1.37 4.67
C LEU A 29 10.50 2.00 5.63
N GLN A 30 11.32 2.93 5.17
CA GLN A 30 12.22 3.70 6.03
C GLN A 30 11.45 4.56 7.04
N ALA A 31 10.34 5.18 6.64
CA ALA A 31 9.48 5.94 7.54
C ALA A 31 8.83 5.04 8.60
N ILE A 32 8.37 3.87 8.21
CA ILE A 32 7.80 2.86 9.11
C ILE A 32 8.87 2.38 10.12
N ARG A 33 10.09 2.06 9.67
CA ARG A 33 11.20 1.66 10.53
C ARG A 33 11.54 2.72 11.58
N ARG A 34 11.52 4.01 11.21
CA ARG A 34 11.75 5.10 12.18
C ARG A 34 10.71 5.15 13.29
N LEU A 35 9.47 4.79 13.01
CA LEU A 35 8.38 4.76 13.99
C LEU A 35 8.36 3.48 14.82
N LYS A 36 8.80 2.38 14.22
CA LYS A 36 8.80 1.03 14.80
C LYS A 36 10.15 0.35 14.50
N PRO A 37 11.20 0.61 15.27
CA PRO A 37 12.56 0.12 14.99
C PRO A 37 12.67 -1.41 14.89
N GLU A 38 11.89 -2.15 15.66
CA GLU A 38 11.93 -3.62 15.73
C GLU A 38 11.01 -4.31 14.70
N ILE A 39 10.35 -3.54 13.82
CA ILE A 39 9.42 -4.12 12.86
C ILE A 39 10.15 -4.93 11.78
N SER A 40 9.68 -6.14 11.49
CA SER A 40 10.14 -6.90 10.33
C SER A 40 9.57 -6.31 9.05
N LEU A 41 10.42 -5.94 8.10
CA LEU A 41 10.01 -5.29 6.86
C LEU A 41 10.24 -6.18 5.64
N SER A 42 9.28 -6.18 4.74
CA SER A 42 9.38 -6.81 3.43
C SER A 42 8.96 -5.85 2.32
N ALA A 43 9.48 -6.03 1.13
CA ALA A 43 9.21 -5.22 -0.05
C ALA A 43 8.99 -6.07 -1.30
N ILE A 44 7.98 -5.73 -2.11
CA ILE A 44 7.80 -6.26 -3.45
C ILE A 44 8.12 -5.14 -4.44
N GLU A 45 9.05 -5.37 -5.36
CA GLU A 45 9.44 -4.38 -6.36
C GLU A 45 9.98 -5.09 -7.61
N ILE A 46 9.47 -4.70 -8.79
CA ILE A 46 9.87 -5.28 -10.07
C ILE A 46 11.06 -4.56 -10.71
N ASN A 47 11.22 -3.27 -10.43
CA ASN A 47 12.24 -2.45 -11.06
C ASN A 47 13.63 -2.74 -10.46
N LYS A 48 14.55 -3.24 -11.30
CA LYS A 48 15.91 -3.61 -10.88
C LYS A 48 16.68 -2.48 -10.22
N LYS A 49 16.51 -1.22 -10.70
CA LYS A 49 17.23 -0.07 -10.12
C LYS A 49 16.68 0.25 -8.73
N ALA A 50 15.37 0.23 -8.55
CA ALA A 50 14.74 0.45 -7.26
C ALA A 50 15.12 -0.66 -6.26
N VAL A 51 15.13 -1.93 -6.68
CA VAL A 51 15.61 -3.06 -5.86
C VAL A 51 17.06 -2.85 -5.39
N ASN A 52 17.93 -2.29 -6.22
CA ASN A 52 19.31 -2.00 -5.79
C ASN A 52 19.37 -0.93 -4.70
N GLU A 53 18.47 0.06 -4.70
CA GLU A 53 18.36 1.04 -3.62
C GLU A 53 17.72 0.42 -2.36
N LEU A 54 16.70 -0.40 -2.51
CA LEU A 54 16.09 -1.14 -1.39
C LEU A 54 17.12 -1.98 -0.62
N ARG A 55 18.08 -2.61 -1.31
CA ARG A 55 19.14 -3.41 -0.69
C ARG A 55 20.08 -2.64 0.23
N LYS A 56 20.05 -1.32 0.18
CA LYS A 56 20.82 -0.45 1.09
C LYS A 56 20.10 -0.22 2.44
N ILE A 57 18.82 -0.62 2.53
CA ILE A 57 18.07 -0.56 3.77
C ILE A 57 18.37 -1.84 4.55
N GLU A 58 18.84 -1.69 5.80
CA GLU A 58 19.16 -2.81 6.66
C GLU A 58 17.92 -3.62 7.04
N ASP A 59 18.07 -4.92 7.19
CA ASP A 59 17.07 -5.87 7.66
C ASP A 59 15.72 -5.78 6.91
N ILE A 60 15.77 -5.75 5.59
CA ILE A 60 14.60 -5.82 4.72
C ILE A 60 14.61 -7.07 3.84
N GLU A 61 13.52 -7.81 3.83
CA GLU A 61 13.30 -8.91 2.89
C GLU A 61 12.78 -8.36 1.56
N ILE A 62 13.43 -8.69 0.42
CA ILE A 62 13.08 -8.10 -0.88
C ILE A 62 12.67 -9.20 -1.86
N PHE A 63 11.43 -9.10 -2.34
CA PHE A 63 10.88 -9.92 -3.40
C PHE A 63 10.96 -9.15 -4.73
N LYS A 64 11.92 -9.52 -5.58
CA LYS A 64 12.07 -8.93 -6.92
C LYS A 64 11.11 -9.62 -7.88
N THR A 65 9.85 -9.24 -7.84
CA THR A 65 8.78 -9.81 -8.66
C THR A 65 7.71 -8.78 -8.99
N SER A 66 6.83 -9.10 -9.94
CA SER A 66 5.59 -8.36 -10.14
C SER A 66 4.63 -8.63 -9.00
N ILE A 67 3.83 -7.64 -8.62
CA ILE A 67 2.72 -7.84 -7.67
C ILE A 67 1.65 -8.79 -8.21
N LEU A 68 1.56 -8.96 -9.53
CA LEU A 68 0.64 -9.89 -10.19
C LEU A 68 1.11 -11.35 -10.09
N ASP A 69 2.42 -11.56 -9.92
CA ASP A 69 3.05 -12.90 -9.84
C ASP A 69 3.42 -13.27 -8.39
N PHE A 70 3.26 -12.34 -7.45
CA PHE A 70 3.65 -12.57 -6.07
C PHE A 70 2.68 -13.50 -5.36
N VAL A 71 3.23 -14.53 -4.74
CA VAL A 71 2.51 -15.43 -3.83
C VAL A 71 3.18 -15.38 -2.48
N SER A 72 2.41 -15.03 -1.44
CA SER A 72 2.94 -14.97 -0.08
C SER A 72 2.97 -16.34 0.55
N GLU A 73 4.13 -16.74 1.08
CA GLU A 73 4.29 -17.98 1.86
C GLU A 73 3.90 -17.78 3.34
N LYS A 74 3.84 -16.53 3.80
CA LYS A 74 3.53 -16.16 5.20
C LYS A 74 2.69 -14.89 5.22
N THR A 75 1.88 -14.73 6.26
CA THR A 75 1.13 -13.49 6.48
C THR A 75 1.94 -12.48 7.30
N VAL A 76 1.64 -11.18 7.12
CA VAL A 76 2.21 -10.08 7.89
C VAL A 76 1.10 -9.27 8.56
N ASP A 77 1.42 -8.54 9.64
CA ASP A 77 0.44 -7.76 10.37
C ASP A 77 -0.07 -6.55 9.59
N PHE A 78 0.78 -5.95 8.74
CA PHE A 78 0.45 -4.72 8.01
C PHE A 78 0.87 -4.83 6.54
N VAL A 79 -0.11 -4.77 5.65
CA VAL A 79 0.09 -4.73 4.19
C VAL A 79 -0.12 -3.30 3.71
N LEU A 80 0.85 -2.74 3.00
CA LEU A 80 0.81 -1.42 2.40
C LEU A 80 0.85 -1.51 0.88
N ILE A 81 -0.02 -0.76 0.21
CA ILE A 81 0.09 -0.44 -1.20
C ILE A 81 -0.16 1.06 -1.40
N LYS A 82 0.78 1.77 -2.04
CA LYS A 82 0.73 3.21 -2.17
C LYS A 82 1.19 3.68 -3.55
N GLY A 83 0.29 4.30 -4.32
CA GLY A 83 0.58 4.84 -5.65
C GLY A 83 0.86 3.76 -6.70
N VAL A 84 0.25 2.59 -6.58
CA VAL A 84 0.46 1.42 -7.44
C VAL A 84 -0.82 0.93 -8.11
N LEU A 85 -1.92 0.80 -7.37
CA LEU A 85 -3.20 0.31 -7.91
C LEU A 85 -3.70 1.18 -9.05
N ILE A 86 -3.44 2.48 -9.00
CA ILE A 86 -3.76 3.43 -10.08
C ILE A 86 -3.11 3.08 -11.43
N HIS A 87 -2.08 2.24 -11.44
CA HIS A 87 -1.36 1.81 -12.64
C HIS A 87 -1.63 0.36 -13.05
N ILE A 88 -2.43 -0.36 -12.26
CA ILE A 88 -2.82 -1.74 -12.55
C ILE A 88 -3.97 -1.75 -13.56
N ASN A 89 -3.88 -2.66 -14.54
CA ASN A 89 -4.99 -2.91 -15.43
C ASN A 89 -6.25 -3.29 -14.61
N PRO A 90 -7.39 -2.62 -14.82
CA PRO A 90 -8.61 -2.92 -14.07
C PRO A 90 -9.02 -4.39 -14.06
N ASN A 91 -8.72 -5.14 -15.12
CA ASN A 91 -9.01 -6.57 -15.21
C ASN A 91 -8.18 -7.44 -14.23
N GLU A 92 -7.05 -6.93 -13.75
CA GLU A 92 -6.17 -7.62 -12.81
C GLU A 92 -6.42 -7.24 -11.34
N LEU A 93 -7.22 -6.21 -11.08
CA LEU A 93 -7.42 -5.71 -9.71
C LEU A 93 -7.96 -6.77 -8.77
N GLN A 94 -8.85 -7.64 -9.24
CA GLN A 94 -9.42 -8.70 -8.40
C GLN A 94 -8.37 -9.67 -7.89
N ASN A 95 -7.38 -10.02 -8.73
CA ASN A 95 -6.24 -10.86 -8.36
C ASN A 95 -5.33 -10.13 -7.36
N VAL A 96 -5.10 -8.84 -7.57
CA VAL A 96 -4.30 -8.02 -6.63
C VAL A 96 -4.99 -7.93 -5.26
N TYR A 97 -6.31 -7.73 -5.21
CA TYR A 97 -7.05 -7.72 -3.95
C TYR A 97 -6.98 -9.05 -3.21
N ASP A 98 -7.05 -10.18 -3.93
CA ASP A 98 -6.84 -11.50 -3.33
C ASP A 98 -5.45 -11.62 -2.71
N THR A 99 -4.42 -11.17 -3.42
CA THR A 99 -3.04 -11.22 -2.94
C THR A 99 -2.82 -10.32 -1.71
N LEU A 100 -3.32 -9.08 -1.73
CA LEU A 100 -3.25 -8.18 -0.58
C LEU A 100 -3.95 -8.78 0.64
N TYR A 101 -5.15 -9.30 0.43
CA TYR A 101 -5.93 -9.93 1.49
C TYR A 101 -5.24 -11.17 2.04
N GLN A 102 -4.78 -12.10 1.21
CA GLN A 102 -4.10 -13.33 1.65
C GLN A 102 -2.79 -13.06 2.38
N THR A 103 -2.06 -12.01 1.99
CA THR A 103 -0.80 -11.60 2.63
C THR A 103 -1.03 -10.95 4.00
N SER A 104 -2.20 -10.33 4.22
CA SER A 104 -2.49 -9.65 5.48
C SER A 104 -2.97 -10.61 6.57
N ASN A 105 -2.42 -10.46 7.78
CA ASN A 105 -2.93 -11.09 9.00
C ASN A 105 -3.91 -10.17 9.76
N LYS A 106 -3.72 -8.83 9.70
CA LYS A 106 -4.52 -7.88 10.46
C LYS A 106 -4.95 -6.66 9.64
N TYR A 107 -4.00 -5.89 9.11
CA TYR A 107 -4.27 -4.58 8.52
C TYR A 107 -3.89 -4.52 7.05
N ILE A 108 -4.74 -3.85 6.27
CA ILE A 108 -4.43 -3.45 4.88
C ILE A 108 -4.56 -1.93 4.80
N CYS A 109 -3.52 -1.27 4.33
CA CYS A 109 -3.52 0.17 4.05
C CYS A 109 -3.38 0.41 2.55
N ILE A 110 -4.38 1.04 1.96
CA ILE A 110 -4.39 1.49 0.56
C ILE A 110 -4.24 3.00 0.54
N SER A 111 -3.24 3.53 -0.16
CA SER A 111 -3.02 4.98 -0.34
C SER A 111 -2.91 5.31 -1.82
N GLU A 112 -4.00 5.82 -2.41
CA GLU A 112 -4.14 5.97 -3.86
C GLU A 112 -4.91 7.25 -4.22
N TYR A 113 -4.95 7.59 -5.51
CA TYR A 113 -5.84 8.63 -6.01
C TYR A 113 -7.27 8.09 -6.07
N TYR A 114 -8.12 8.63 -5.21
CA TYR A 114 -9.51 8.22 -5.08
C TYR A 114 -10.41 8.89 -6.13
N ASN A 115 -11.41 8.14 -6.59
CA ASN A 115 -12.60 8.64 -7.24
C ASN A 115 -13.79 7.71 -6.92
N PRO A 116 -14.99 8.23 -6.61
CA PRO A 116 -16.13 7.38 -6.22
C PRO A 116 -16.62 6.47 -7.36
N THR A 117 -16.31 6.80 -8.59
CA THR A 117 -16.62 5.99 -9.77
C THR A 117 -15.36 5.76 -10.59
N PRO A 118 -15.19 4.60 -11.25
CA PRO A 118 -14.03 4.34 -12.07
C PRO A 118 -13.85 5.38 -13.17
N VAL A 119 -12.68 5.99 -13.22
CA VAL A 119 -12.28 6.91 -14.32
C VAL A 119 -10.87 6.61 -14.77
N GLU A 120 -10.64 6.72 -16.08
CA GLU A 120 -9.33 6.72 -16.67
C GLU A 120 -8.85 8.15 -16.84
N VAL A 121 -7.59 8.39 -16.48
CA VAL A 121 -6.97 9.72 -16.59
C VAL A 121 -5.75 9.63 -17.49
N LYS A 122 -5.64 10.55 -18.44
CA LYS A 122 -4.46 10.65 -19.29
C LYS A 122 -3.21 10.93 -18.45
N TYR A 123 -2.21 10.06 -18.55
CA TYR A 123 -0.98 10.17 -17.74
C TYR A 123 0.24 10.32 -18.65
N ARG A 124 0.97 11.43 -18.48
CA ARG A 124 2.17 11.76 -19.28
C ARG A 124 1.95 11.62 -20.80
N GLY A 125 0.75 11.99 -21.28
CA GLY A 125 0.38 11.92 -22.70
C GLY A 125 -0.13 10.55 -23.18
N HIS A 126 -0.21 9.54 -22.31
CA HIS A 126 -0.68 8.19 -22.64
C HIS A 126 -2.03 7.91 -22.01
N ASP A 127 -2.91 7.24 -22.75
CA ASP A 127 -4.17 6.66 -22.26
C ASP A 127 -3.93 5.25 -21.71
N GLY A 128 -4.84 4.71 -20.87
CA GLY A 128 -4.74 3.37 -20.29
C GLY A 128 -3.61 3.18 -19.28
N LYS A 129 -3.14 4.27 -18.64
CA LYS A 129 -1.98 4.22 -17.73
C LYS A 129 -2.24 4.70 -16.32
N LEU A 130 -3.35 5.38 -16.07
CA LEU A 130 -3.74 5.82 -14.76
C LEU A 130 -5.25 5.71 -14.58
N PHE A 131 -5.65 5.00 -13.54
CA PHE A 131 -7.04 4.75 -13.20
C PHE A 131 -7.29 5.25 -11.78
N LYS A 132 -8.38 6.00 -11.57
CA LYS A 132 -8.84 6.38 -10.23
C LYS A 132 -10.15 5.68 -9.97
N ARG A 133 -10.32 5.15 -8.77
CA ARG A 133 -11.55 4.47 -8.35
C ARG A 133 -11.58 4.30 -6.83
N ASP A 134 -12.64 3.74 -6.31
CA ASP A 134 -12.75 3.40 -4.89
C ASP A 134 -12.12 2.02 -4.60
N PHE A 135 -10.78 1.95 -4.68
CA PHE A 135 -10.05 0.71 -4.43
C PHE A 135 -10.33 0.11 -3.04
N ALA A 136 -10.51 0.99 -2.03
CA ALA A 136 -10.78 0.53 -0.67
C ALA A 136 -12.22 -0.02 -0.54
N GLY A 137 -13.19 0.62 -1.17
CA GLY A 137 -14.56 0.10 -1.25
C GLY A 137 -14.61 -1.25 -1.96
N GLU A 138 -13.95 -1.36 -3.10
CA GLU A 138 -13.94 -2.59 -3.89
C GLU A 138 -13.35 -3.80 -3.16
N ILE A 139 -12.25 -3.61 -2.41
CA ILE A 139 -11.68 -4.71 -1.62
C ILE A 139 -12.56 -5.08 -0.42
N MET A 140 -13.22 -4.10 0.23
CA MET A 140 -14.16 -4.36 1.32
C MET A 140 -15.43 -5.05 0.84
N ASP A 141 -15.92 -4.73 -0.34
CA ASP A 141 -17.07 -5.43 -0.97
C ASP A 141 -16.74 -6.89 -1.25
N LYS A 142 -15.49 -7.17 -1.64
CA LYS A 142 -15.00 -8.52 -1.90
C LYS A 142 -14.79 -9.34 -0.62
N PHE A 143 -14.32 -8.71 0.47
CA PHE A 143 -13.99 -9.36 1.75
C PHE A 143 -14.79 -8.72 2.90
N PRO A 144 -15.98 -9.27 3.23
CA PRO A 144 -16.90 -8.67 4.20
C PRO A 144 -16.37 -8.59 5.64
N ASP A 145 -15.34 -9.37 5.99
CA ASP A 145 -14.62 -9.33 7.27
C ASP A 145 -13.57 -8.21 7.34
N LEU A 146 -13.29 -7.53 6.22
CA LEU A 146 -12.40 -6.38 6.18
C LEU A 146 -13.20 -5.10 6.49
N LYS A 147 -12.85 -4.39 7.56
CA LYS A 147 -13.56 -3.19 8.01
C LYS A 147 -12.68 -1.97 7.97
N LEU A 148 -13.20 -0.86 7.45
CA LEU A 148 -12.56 0.44 7.51
C LEU A 148 -12.47 0.89 8.98
N ILE A 149 -11.25 1.20 9.45
CA ILE A 149 -11.01 1.69 10.82
C ILE A 149 -10.49 3.13 10.85
N ASN A 150 -9.83 3.57 9.79
CA ASN A 150 -9.40 4.98 9.66
C ASN A 150 -9.15 5.33 8.20
N TYR A 151 -9.22 6.63 7.88
CA TYR A 151 -8.91 7.15 6.54
C TYR A 151 -8.51 8.62 6.62
N GLY A 152 -7.88 9.11 5.55
CA GLY A 152 -7.51 10.52 5.46
C GLY A 152 -7.10 10.95 4.07
N PHE A 153 -6.75 12.22 3.95
CA PHE A 153 -6.34 12.85 2.72
C PHE A 153 -4.97 13.51 2.90
N CYS A 154 -4.09 13.29 1.93
CA CYS A 154 -2.81 14.00 1.80
C CYS A 154 -2.97 15.12 0.78
N TYR A 155 -2.43 16.31 1.08
CA TYR A 155 -2.61 17.49 0.25
C TYR A 155 -1.26 18.05 -0.21
N HIS A 156 -1.11 18.32 -1.51
CA HIS A 156 0.13 18.85 -2.07
C HIS A 156 0.48 20.28 -1.58
N ARG A 157 -0.50 21.01 -1.07
CA ARG A 157 -0.32 22.37 -0.51
C ARG A 157 -0.30 22.40 1.02
N ASP A 158 -0.18 21.23 1.68
CA ASP A 158 0.06 21.20 3.12
C ASP A 158 1.41 21.86 3.42
N TYR A 159 1.39 22.87 4.28
CA TYR A 159 2.59 23.66 4.59
C TYR A 159 3.67 22.85 5.30
N ASN A 160 3.28 21.92 6.17
CA ASN A 160 4.21 21.14 6.99
C ASN A 160 4.61 19.81 6.35
N PHE A 161 3.66 19.12 5.72
CA PHE A 161 3.85 17.75 5.20
C PHE A 161 3.23 17.59 3.81
N PRO A 162 3.72 18.33 2.80
CA PRO A 162 3.17 18.23 1.45
C PRO A 162 3.36 16.82 0.89
N HIS A 163 2.29 16.27 0.30
CA HIS A 163 2.25 15.00 -0.41
C HIS A 163 1.40 15.15 -1.67
N ASP A 164 1.49 14.19 -2.58
CA ASP A 164 0.53 14.11 -3.68
C ASP A 164 -0.91 14.04 -3.14
N ASP A 165 -1.86 14.64 -3.85
CA ASP A 165 -3.28 14.63 -3.48
C ASP A 165 -3.82 13.20 -3.54
N SER A 166 -3.68 12.48 -2.47
CA SER A 166 -4.07 11.08 -2.36
C SER A 166 -4.88 10.81 -1.09
N ASN A 167 -5.76 9.83 -1.16
CA ASN A 167 -6.49 9.35 0.00
C ASN A 167 -5.86 8.05 0.50
N TRP A 168 -5.79 7.89 1.81
CA TRP A 168 -5.40 6.64 2.41
C TRP A 168 -6.56 6.05 3.23
N PHE A 169 -6.67 4.74 3.20
CA PHE A 169 -7.69 3.96 3.88
C PHE A 169 -7.02 2.82 4.62
N LEU A 170 -7.27 2.74 5.93
CA LEU A 170 -6.77 1.68 6.79
C LEU A 170 -7.92 0.75 7.14
N MET A 171 -7.77 -0.51 6.82
CA MET A 171 -8.76 -1.56 7.05
C MET A 171 -8.18 -2.63 7.97
N GLU A 172 -9.04 -3.22 8.81
CA GLU A 172 -8.69 -4.32 9.72
C GLU A 172 -9.51 -5.56 9.40
N LYS A 173 -8.88 -6.72 9.42
CA LYS A 173 -9.56 -8.02 9.37
C LYS A 173 -10.18 -8.35 10.72
N ILE A 174 -11.50 -8.41 10.76
CA ILE A 174 -12.23 -8.79 11.97
C ILE A 174 -12.30 -10.31 12.03
N LYS A 175 -11.65 -10.90 13.04
CA LYS A 175 -11.78 -12.32 13.34
C LYS A 175 -13.05 -12.51 14.18
N TYR A 176 -14.01 -13.26 13.66
CA TYR A 176 -15.21 -13.67 14.39
C TYR A 176 -14.92 -14.87 15.28
#